data_a7e9a3a2b468b6008af486fef9bac033
#
_entry.id   a7e9a3a2b468b6008af486fef9bac033
#
_cell.length_a   1.000
_cell.length_b   1.000
_cell.length_c   1.000
_cell.angle_alpha   90.00
_cell.angle_beta   90.00
_cell.angle_gamma   90.00
#
_symmetry.space_group_name_H-M   'P 1'
#
loop_
_entity.id
_entity.type
_entity.pdbx_description
1 polymer ?
#
loop_
_entity_poly.entity_id
_entity_poly.type
_entity_poly.pdbx_seq_one_letter_code
_entity_poly.pdbx_strand_id
1 'polypeptide(L)'
;MMRKTLLFLFLAALPLMVSAQSAMKFAYFNYNEVLSAMPEYAVAARNISDLRAKYDAETKRSENDFHAKYEDFLEGQHNFAPSILKKRQAELQELLDKNIAFKKESDRLIEQAEQQAYAPVHAKLKRVIAKMAQENGYAFILNADNNALPYVNNMVGEDITIALKTALQ
;
A
#
# COMPACT_ATOMS: atom_id res chain seq x y z
N MET A 1 67.12 29.78 -5.79
CA MET A 1 66.56 28.87 -6.77
C MET A 1 65.63 27.82 -6.13
N MET A 2 65.92 27.30 -4.97
CA MET A 2 65.10 26.26 -4.28
C MET A 2 63.63 26.68 -3.97
N ARG A 3 63.33 27.95 -3.68
CA ARG A 3 61.93 28.37 -3.39
C ARG A 3 60.99 28.32 -4.60
N LYS A 4 61.53 28.56 -5.81
CA LYS A 4 60.72 28.52 -7.04
C LYS A 4 60.43 27.06 -7.48
N THR A 5 61.35 26.13 -7.26
CA THR A 5 61.18 24.72 -7.56
C THR A 5 60.19 24.06 -6.59
N LEU A 6 60.15 24.45 -5.31
CA LEU A 6 59.17 23.96 -4.33
C LEU A 6 57.77 24.39 -4.67
N LEU A 7 57.57 25.65 -5.15
CA LEU A 7 56.27 26.17 -5.58
C LEU A 7 55.74 25.43 -6.82
N PHE A 8 56.60 25.05 -7.77
CA PHE A 8 56.24 24.30 -8.96
C PHE A 8 55.84 22.85 -8.61
N LEU A 9 56.52 22.21 -7.63
CA LEU A 9 56.16 20.89 -7.17
C LEU A 9 54.81 20.85 -6.48
N PHE A 10 54.48 21.88 -5.73
CA PHE A 10 53.17 22.03 -5.06
C PHE A 10 52.02 22.28 -6.07
N LEU A 11 52.27 23.03 -7.13
CA LEU A 11 51.30 23.30 -8.19
C LEU A 11 51.04 22.07 -9.08
N ALA A 12 52.04 21.17 -9.26
CA ALA A 12 51.92 19.94 -10.02
C ALA A 12 51.14 18.81 -9.24
N ALA A 13 51.02 18.91 -7.90
CA ALA A 13 50.31 17.94 -7.06
C ALA A 13 48.79 18.25 -6.95
N LEU A 14 48.33 19.47 -7.31
CA LEU A 14 46.93 19.89 -7.25
C LEU A 14 45.98 19.13 -8.16
N PRO A 15 46.31 18.65 -9.36
CA PRO A 15 45.38 17.92 -10.20
C PRO A 15 45.12 16.46 -9.72
N LEU A 16 45.91 15.89 -8.81
CA LEU A 16 45.71 14.53 -8.30
C LEU A 16 44.61 14.40 -7.24
N MET A 17 44.10 15.52 -6.71
CA MET A 17 43.04 15.52 -5.71
C MET A 17 41.61 15.65 -6.31
N VAL A 18 41.48 15.83 -7.64
CA VAL A 18 40.19 16.11 -8.28
C VAL A 18 39.46 14.82 -8.73
N SER A 19 40.06 13.66 -8.64
CA SER A 19 39.50 12.42 -9.19
C SER A 19 38.63 11.60 -8.22
N ALA A 20 38.28 12.12 -7.06
CA ALA A 20 37.54 11.37 -6.04
C ALA A 20 36.04 11.71 -5.97
N GLN A 21 35.43 12.24 -7.01
CA GLN A 21 33.99 12.21 -7.15
C GLN A 21 33.62 10.82 -7.72
N SER A 22 33.50 9.82 -6.84
CA SER A 22 32.85 8.57 -7.23
C SER A 22 31.47 8.94 -7.77
N ALA A 23 31.20 8.63 -9.04
CA ALA A 23 29.90 8.86 -9.64
C ALA A 23 28.84 8.27 -8.70
N MET A 24 27.89 9.10 -8.24
CA MET A 24 26.82 8.69 -7.34
C MET A 24 26.00 7.61 -8.04
N LYS A 25 26.12 6.35 -7.57
CA LYS A 25 25.35 5.21 -8.09
C LYS A 25 24.00 5.19 -7.38
N PHE A 26 22.92 5.03 -8.13
CA PHE A 26 21.58 4.85 -7.59
C PHE A 26 20.88 3.66 -8.26
N ALA A 27 19.82 3.17 -7.65
CA ALA A 27 18.98 2.16 -8.25
C ALA A 27 17.52 2.63 -8.35
N TYR A 28 16.73 1.91 -9.13
CA TYR A 28 15.30 2.10 -9.22
C TYR A 28 14.61 0.75 -9.42
N PHE A 29 13.33 0.68 -9.10
CA PHE A 29 12.53 -0.53 -9.27
C PHE A 29 11.03 -0.19 -9.36
N ASN A 30 10.25 -1.11 -9.93
CA ASN A 30 8.79 -1.04 -9.94
C ASN A 30 8.25 -1.62 -8.63
N TYR A 31 7.82 -0.74 -7.72
CA TYR A 31 7.39 -1.11 -6.37
C TYR A 31 6.19 -2.08 -6.40
N ASN A 32 5.16 -1.77 -7.18
CA ASN A 32 3.96 -2.58 -7.29
C ASN A 32 4.24 -3.95 -7.92
N GLU A 33 5.16 -4.02 -8.89
CA GLU A 33 5.57 -5.27 -9.50
C GLU A 33 6.30 -6.18 -8.53
N VAL A 34 7.22 -5.63 -7.74
CA VAL A 34 7.95 -6.38 -6.71
C VAL A 34 7.01 -6.80 -5.59
N LEU A 35 6.17 -5.90 -5.09
CA LEU A 35 5.22 -6.16 -4.01
C LEU A 35 4.26 -7.30 -4.38
N SER A 36 3.65 -7.24 -5.57
CA SER A 36 2.72 -8.26 -6.05
C SER A 36 3.36 -9.63 -6.33
N ALA A 37 4.67 -9.67 -6.53
CA ALA A 37 5.42 -10.91 -6.70
C ALA A 37 5.76 -11.61 -5.36
N MET A 38 5.58 -10.95 -4.22
CA MET A 38 5.84 -11.53 -2.91
C MET A 38 4.76 -12.57 -2.53
N PRO A 39 5.15 -13.79 -2.12
CA PRO A 39 4.18 -14.81 -1.68
C PRO A 39 3.30 -14.34 -0.52
N GLU A 40 3.89 -13.62 0.44
CA GLU A 40 3.16 -13.09 1.61
C GLU A 40 2.12 -12.04 1.20
N TYR A 41 2.37 -11.26 0.15
CA TYR A 41 1.39 -10.31 -0.39
C TYR A 41 0.17 -11.05 -0.96
N ALA A 42 0.40 -12.11 -1.73
CA ALA A 42 -0.69 -12.91 -2.30
C ALA A 42 -1.57 -13.55 -1.21
N VAL A 43 -0.96 -14.02 -0.11
CA VAL A 43 -1.69 -14.57 1.04
C VAL A 43 -2.49 -13.47 1.74
N ALA A 44 -1.88 -12.33 2.02
CA ALA A 44 -2.57 -11.18 2.64
C ALA A 44 -3.76 -10.72 1.79
N ALA A 45 -3.55 -10.54 0.48
CA ALA A 45 -4.59 -10.12 -0.45
C ALA A 45 -5.79 -11.08 -0.49
N ARG A 46 -5.52 -12.41 -0.49
CA ARG A 46 -6.58 -13.42 -0.43
C ARG A 46 -7.37 -13.33 0.87
N ASN A 47 -6.69 -13.27 2.02
CA ASN A 47 -7.34 -13.18 3.32
C ASN A 47 -8.24 -11.94 3.43
N ILE A 48 -7.79 -10.80 2.92
CA ILE A 48 -8.58 -9.57 2.89
C ILE A 48 -9.77 -9.69 1.94
N SER A 49 -9.57 -10.29 0.76
CA SER A 49 -10.67 -10.55 -0.19
C SER A 49 -11.75 -11.44 0.42
N ASP A 50 -11.35 -12.52 1.11
CA ASP A 50 -12.29 -13.43 1.79
C ASP A 50 -13.03 -12.73 2.93
N LEU A 51 -12.34 -11.85 3.68
CA LEU A 51 -12.95 -11.07 4.74
C LEU A 51 -13.99 -10.08 4.17
N ARG A 52 -13.65 -9.35 3.11
CA ARG A 52 -14.59 -8.46 2.40
C ARG A 52 -15.83 -9.22 1.95
N ALA A 53 -15.65 -10.36 1.27
CA ALA A 53 -16.75 -11.16 0.78
C ALA A 53 -17.73 -11.61 1.89
N LYS A 54 -17.21 -11.90 3.10
CA LYS A 54 -18.05 -12.25 4.26
C LYS A 54 -18.87 -11.06 4.77
N TYR A 55 -18.25 -9.88 4.88
CA TYR A 55 -18.96 -8.68 5.31
C TYR A 55 -19.99 -8.22 4.27
N ASP A 56 -19.65 -8.28 2.98
CA ASP A 56 -20.57 -7.94 1.89
C ASP A 56 -21.79 -8.88 1.86
N ALA A 57 -21.57 -10.18 2.06
CA ALA A 57 -22.65 -11.15 2.14
C ALA A 57 -23.60 -10.87 3.32
N GLU A 58 -23.05 -10.54 4.49
CA GLU A 58 -23.86 -10.21 5.68
C GLU A 58 -24.59 -8.88 5.53
N THR A 59 -23.94 -7.85 4.94
CA THR A 59 -24.57 -6.58 4.61
C THR A 59 -25.76 -6.80 3.69
N LYS A 60 -25.56 -7.55 2.62
CA LYS A 60 -26.63 -7.86 1.66
C LYS A 60 -27.78 -8.65 2.29
N ARG A 61 -27.48 -9.58 3.21
CA ARG A 61 -28.50 -10.32 3.96
C ARG A 61 -29.33 -9.36 4.81
N SER A 62 -28.69 -8.46 5.54
CA SER A 62 -29.36 -7.48 6.40
C SER A 62 -30.20 -6.47 5.59
N GLU A 63 -29.72 -6.05 4.42
CA GLU A 63 -30.47 -5.21 3.50
C GLU A 63 -31.72 -5.92 2.97
N ASN A 64 -31.58 -7.18 2.57
CA ASN A 64 -32.73 -7.98 2.12
C ASN A 64 -33.78 -8.16 3.24
N ASP A 65 -33.36 -8.41 4.48
CA ASP A 65 -34.26 -8.52 5.63
C ASP A 65 -35.01 -7.19 5.88
N PHE A 66 -34.32 -6.07 5.71
CA PHE A 66 -34.97 -4.73 5.79
C PHE A 66 -36.00 -4.56 4.68
N HIS A 67 -35.63 -4.86 3.43
CA HIS A 67 -36.53 -4.72 2.29
C HIS A 67 -37.80 -5.55 2.44
N ALA A 68 -37.67 -6.82 2.84
CA ALA A 68 -38.83 -7.67 3.05
C ALA A 68 -39.79 -7.10 4.13
N LYS A 69 -39.24 -6.65 5.25
CA LYS A 69 -40.06 -6.02 6.31
C LYS A 69 -40.68 -4.68 5.89
N TYR A 70 -39.98 -3.94 5.06
CA TYR A 70 -40.49 -2.69 4.53
C TYR A 70 -41.61 -2.93 3.53
N GLU A 71 -41.53 -3.92 2.68
CA GLU A 71 -42.60 -4.36 1.78
C GLU A 71 -43.84 -4.81 2.55
N ASP A 72 -43.67 -5.69 3.55
CA ASP A 72 -44.76 -6.11 4.46
C ASP A 72 -45.42 -4.93 5.15
N PHE A 73 -44.65 -3.92 5.55
CA PHE A 73 -45.16 -2.70 6.15
C PHE A 73 -45.99 -1.90 5.15
N LEU A 74 -45.52 -1.72 3.93
CA LEU A 74 -46.24 -0.95 2.88
C LEU A 74 -47.58 -1.60 2.54
N GLU A 75 -47.64 -2.93 2.43
CA GLU A 75 -48.86 -3.68 2.13
C GLU A 75 -49.88 -3.57 3.27
N GLY A 76 -49.43 -3.64 4.53
CA GLY A 76 -50.29 -3.70 5.69
C GLY A 76 -50.65 -2.36 6.30
N GLN A 77 -49.95 -1.24 6.00
CA GLN A 77 -50.01 0.00 6.75
C GLN A 77 -51.42 0.64 6.85
N HIS A 78 -52.22 0.44 5.81
CA HIS A 78 -53.60 1.02 5.79
C HIS A 78 -54.56 0.28 6.72
N ASN A 79 -54.23 -0.94 7.16
CA ASN A 79 -55.04 -1.75 8.02
C ASN A 79 -54.52 -1.81 9.47
N PHE A 80 -53.40 -1.16 9.77
CA PHE A 80 -52.84 -1.18 11.13
C PHE A 80 -53.57 -0.19 12.05
N ALA A 81 -53.82 -0.64 13.27
CA ALA A 81 -54.20 0.29 14.35
C ALA A 81 -53.05 1.29 14.56
N PRO A 82 -53.35 2.55 15.01
CA PRO A 82 -52.33 3.61 15.13
C PRO A 82 -51.13 3.22 16.01
N SER A 83 -51.32 2.45 17.05
CA SER A 83 -50.25 1.96 17.93
C SER A 83 -49.36 0.93 17.23
N ILE A 84 -49.94 0.07 16.40
CA ILE A 84 -49.23 -0.93 15.61
C ILE A 84 -48.42 -0.27 14.50
N LEU A 85 -49.01 0.69 13.80
CA LEU A 85 -48.37 1.50 12.78
C LEU A 85 -47.08 2.15 13.34
N LYS A 86 -47.21 2.85 14.48
CA LYS A 86 -46.09 3.52 15.15
C LYS A 86 -45.00 2.52 15.55
N LYS A 87 -45.41 1.35 16.07
CA LYS A 87 -44.44 0.28 16.45
C LYS A 87 -43.67 -0.25 15.23
N ARG A 88 -44.37 -0.53 14.13
CA ARG A 88 -43.74 -1.02 12.90
C ARG A 88 -42.78 -0.02 12.28
N GLN A 89 -43.14 1.26 12.29
CA GLN A 89 -42.25 2.34 11.84
C GLN A 89 -40.96 2.39 12.68
N ALA A 90 -41.11 2.29 14.02
CA ALA A 90 -39.92 2.29 14.90
C ALA A 90 -39.04 1.06 14.69
N GLU A 91 -39.62 -0.11 14.47
CA GLU A 91 -38.86 -1.35 14.16
C GLU A 91 -38.08 -1.22 12.85
N LEU A 92 -38.66 -0.64 11.80
CA LEU A 92 -37.99 -0.39 10.53
C LEU A 92 -36.84 0.63 10.67
N GLN A 93 -37.09 1.72 11.43
CA GLN A 93 -36.05 2.72 11.68
C GLN A 93 -34.86 2.09 12.44
N GLU A 94 -35.15 1.32 13.49
CA GLU A 94 -34.11 0.61 14.26
C GLU A 94 -33.29 -0.34 13.38
N LEU A 95 -33.96 -1.07 12.47
CA LEU A 95 -33.29 -2.00 11.56
C LEU A 95 -32.40 -1.27 10.55
N LEU A 96 -32.90 -0.14 10.01
CA LEU A 96 -32.11 0.71 9.12
C LEU A 96 -30.86 1.26 9.83
N ASP A 97 -31.02 1.78 11.04
CA ASP A 97 -29.93 2.32 11.83
C ASP A 97 -28.87 1.24 12.14
N LYS A 98 -29.31 0.01 12.45
CA LYS A 98 -28.42 -1.14 12.65
C LYS A 98 -27.65 -1.51 11.38
N ASN A 99 -28.29 -1.49 10.22
CA ASN A 99 -27.63 -1.80 8.94
C ASN A 99 -26.57 -0.74 8.60
N ILE A 100 -26.88 0.54 8.80
CA ILE A 100 -25.92 1.63 8.61
C ILE A 100 -24.72 1.49 9.55
N ALA A 101 -24.99 1.23 10.84
CA ALA A 101 -23.95 1.04 11.84
C ALA A 101 -23.06 -0.18 11.53
N PHE A 102 -23.67 -1.30 11.13
CA PHE A 102 -22.94 -2.51 10.74
C PHE A 102 -22.05 -2.27 9.54
N LYS A 103 -22.56 -1.63 8.48
CA LYS A 103 -21.75 -1.32 7.29
C LYS A 103 -20.55 -0.45 7.65
N LYS A 104 -20.74 0.61 8.41
CA LYS A 104 -19.65 1.50 8.85
C LYS A 104 -18.60 0.75 9.67
N GLU A 105 -19.03 -0.12 10.59
CA GLU A 105 -18.12 -0.90 11.41
C GLU A 105 -17.37 -1.96 10.57
N SER A 106 -18.03 -2.58 9.60
CA SER A 106 -17.42 -3.52 8.67
C SER A 106 -16.31 -2.87 7.84
N ASP A 107 -16.57 -1.68 7.28
CA ASP A 107 -15.57 -0.91 6.52
C ASP A 107 -14.34 -0.59 7.39
N ARG A 108 -14.57 -0.17 8.64
CA ARG A 108 -13.50 0.11 9.61
C ARG A 108 -12.67 -1.13 9.95
N LEU A 109 -13.33 -2.26 10.16
CA LEU A 109 -12.66 -3.52 10.49
C LEU A 109 -11.86 -4.08 9.32
N ILE A 110 -12.38 -3.92 8.09
CA ILE A 110 -11.66 -4.30 6.87
C ILE A 110 -10.39 -3.44 6.72
N GLU A 111 -10.50 -2.12 6.87
CA GLU A 111 -9.35 -1.22 6.79
C GLU A 111 -8.28 -1.57 7.84
N GLN A 112 -8.70 -1.85 9.08
CA GLN A 112 -7.79 -2.28 10.14
C GLN A 112 -7.11 -3.62 9.80
N ALA A 113 -7.86 -4.58 9.27
CA ALA A 113 -7.33 -5.87 8.85
C ALA A 113 -6.33 -5.72 7.69
N GLU A 114 -6.59 -4.84 6.72
CA GLU A 114 -5.66 -4.51 5.64
C GLU A 114 -4.34 -3.96 6.15
N GLN A 115 -4.39 -2.96 7.03
CA GLN A 115 -3.20 -2.39 7.64
C GLN A 115 -2.37 -3.45 8.36
N GLN A 116 -3.02 -4.34 9.13
CA GLN A 116 -2.34 -5.42 9.85
C GLN A 116 -1.76 -6.49 8.92
N ALA A 117 -2.47 -6.85 7.87
CA ALA A 117 -2.04 -7.88 6.92
C ALA A 117 -0.87 -7.42 6.05
N TYR A 118 -0.88 -6.17 5.60
CA TYR A 118 0.17 -5.66 4.71
C TYR A 118 1.38 -5.07 5.44
N ALA A 119 1.26 -4.64 6.70
CA ALA A 119 2.38 -4.07 7.45
C ALA A 119 3.64 -4.97 7.47
N PRO A 120 3.56 -6.28 7.77
CA PRO A 120 4.74 -7.16 7.76
C PRO A 120 5.33 -7.34 6.36
N VAL A 121 4.50 -7.32 5.31
CA VAL A 121 4.94 -7.44 3.91
C VAL A 121 5.76 -6.21 3.51
N HIS A 122 5.24 -5.01 3.78
CA HIS A 122 5.97 -3.76 3.54
C HIS A 122 7.27 -3.68 4.37
N ALA A 123 7.23 -4.14 5.62
CA ALA A 123 8.42 -4.18 6.47
C ALA A 123 9.49 -5.15 5.94
N LYS A 124 9.10 -6.32 5.40
CA LYS A 124 10.02 -7.26 4.74
C LYS A 124 10.65 -6.63 3.50
N LEU A 125 9.83 -6.05 2.61
CA LEU A 125 10.30 -5.37 1.41
C LEU A 125 11.29 -4.25 1.75
N LYS A 126 10.94 -3.37 2.70
CA LYS A 126 11.81 -2.27 3.14
C LYS A 126 13.17 -2.75 3.65
N ARG A 127 13.20 -3.86 4.42
CA ARG A 127 14.46 -4.45 4.92
C ARG A 127 15.34 -4.96 3.78
N VAL A 128 14.75 -5.64 2.79
CA VAL A 128 15.49 -6.17 1.64
C VAL A 128 16.03 -5.05 0.78
N ILE A 129 15.24 -3.99 0.53
CA ILE A 129 15.68 -2.78 -0.17
C ILE A 129 16.88 -2.14 0.55
N ALA A 130 16.79 -1.94 1.86
CA ALA A 130 17.86 -1.33 2.66
C ALA A 130 19.15 -2.17 2.63
N LYS A 131 19.02 -3.49 2.74
CA LYS A 131 20.15 -4.42 2.64
C LYS A 131 20.82 -4.32 1.27
N MET A 132 20.05 -4.39 0.19
CA MET A 132 20.54 -4.28 -1.18
C MET A 132 21.21 -2.93 -1.44
N ALA A 133 20.66 -1.84 -0.90
CA ALA A 133 21.28 -0.51 -1.00
C ALA A 133 22.67 -0.48 -0.37
N GLN A 134 22.82 -1.04 0.82
CA GLN A 134 24.10 -1.08 1.53
C GLN A 134 25.14 -1.98 0.83
N GLU A 135 24.72 -3.17 0.39
CA GLU A 135 25.61 -4.14 -0.25
C GLU A 135 26.15 -3.65 -1.60
N ASN A 136 25.36 -2.87 -2.34
CA ASN A 136 25.74 -2.39 -3.67
C ASN A 136 26.21 -0.93 -3.70
N GLY A 137 26.21 -0.25 -2.55
CA GLY A 137 26.67 1.14 -2.42
C GLY A 137 25.76 2.16 -3.13
N TYR A 138 24.46 1.87 -3.25
CA TYR A 138 23.52 2.85 -3.80
C TYR A 138 23.32 4.01 -2.84
N ALA A 139 23.42 5.23 -3.35
CA ALA A 139 23.15 6.44 -2.57
C ALA A 139 21.67 6.57 -2.22
N PHE A 140 20.78 6.10 -3.10
CA PHE A 140 19.33 6.01 -2.93
C PHE A 140 18.73 5.01 -3.91
N ILE A 141 17.50 4.56 -3.61
CA ILE A 141 16.69 3.70 -4.48
C ILE A 141 15.35 4.39 -4.71
N LEU A 142 14.96 4.53 -5.97
CA LEU A 142 13.76 5.24 -6.42
C LEU A 142 12.65 4.26 -6.81
N ASN A 143 11.41 4.66 -6.54
CA ASN A 143 10.23 3.98 -7.10
C ASN A 143 9.97 4.48 -8.52
N ALA A 144 9.90 3.57 -9.48
CA ALA A 144 9.66 3.83 -10.90
C ALA A 144 8.20 3.61 -11.34
N ASP A 145 7.28 3.33 -10.40
CA ASP A 145 5.87 3.14 -10.73
C ASP A 145 5.28 4.37 -11.43
N ASN A 146 4.24 4.15 -12.23
CA ASN A 146 3.48 5.20 -12.90
C ASN A 146 4.34 6.16 -13.76
N ASN A 147 5.41 5.65 -14.36
CA ASN A 147 6.33 6.45 -15.18
C ASN A 147 6.97 7.63 -14.39
N ALA A 148 7.19 7.45 -13.08
CA ALA A 148 7.80 8.47 -12.24
C ALA A 148 9.24 8.80 -12.65
N LEU A 149 9.92 7.88 -13.37
CA LEU A 149 11.26 8.05 -13.91
C LEU A 149 11.21 7.92 -15.44
N PRO A 150 10.89 8.99 -16.18
CA PRO A 150 10.73 8.94 -17.64
C PRO A 150 12.04 8.67 -18.39
N TYR A 151 13.18 8.93 -17.74
CA TYR A 151 14.50 8.64 -18.26
C TYR A 151 15.47 8.34 -17.13
N VAL A 152 16.30 7.32 -17.34
CA VAL A 152 17.42 6.96 -16.47
C VAL A 152 18.66 6.72 -17.31
N ASN A 153 19.78 7.32 -16.94
CA ASN A 153 21.07 7.02 -17.53
C ASN A 153 21.61 5.70 -16.94
N ASN A 154 21.70 4.67 -17.76
CA ASN A 154 22.13 3.31 -17.36
C ASN A 154 23.60 3.24 -16.89
N MET A 155 24.38 4.29 -17.08
CA MET A 155 25.76 4.34 -16.54
C MET A 155 25.81 4.64 -15.05
N VAL A 156 24.74 5.19 -14.47
CA VAL A 156 24.67 5.62 -13.05
C VAL A 156 23.46 5.09 -12.32
N GLY A 157 22.36 4.75 -13.03
CA GLY A 157 21.13 4.18 -12.48
C GLY A 157 20.96 2.72 -12.90
N GLU A 158 20.61 1.86 -11.95
CA GLU A 158 20.43 0.42 -12.14
C GLU A 158 19.00 -0.02 -11.83
N ASP A 159 18.36 -0.76 -12.73
CA ASP A 159 17.08 -1.40 -12.47
C ASP A 159 17.29 -2.68 -11.65
N ILE A 160 16.80 -2.66 -10.41
CA ILE A 160 16.92 -3.78 -9.48
C ILE A 160 15.60 -4.54 -9.28
N THR A 161 14.60 -4.31 -10.13
CA THR A 161 13.26 -4.96 -10.02
C THR A 161 13.37 -6.47 -9.96
N ILE A 162 14.13 -7.08 -10.88
CA ILE A 162 14.32 -8.55 -10.94
C ILE A 162 15.12 -9.05 -9.74
N ALA A 163 16.18 -8.34 -9.36
CA ALA A 163 17.00 -8.70 -8.20
C ALA A 163 16.19 -8.69 -6.90
N LEU A 164 15.34 -7.68 -6.70
CA LEU A 164 14.44 -7.61 -5.55
C LEU A 164 13.41 -8.73 -5.55
N LYS A 165 12.79 -9.04 -6.69
CA LYS A 165 11.86 -10.17 -6.80
C LYS A 165 12.51 -11.50 -6.42
N THR A 166 13.73 -11.73 -6.87
CA THR A 166 14.51 -12.94 -6.52
C THR A 166 14.85 -13.00 -5.03
N ALA A 167 15.22 -11.87 -4.44
CA ALA A 167 15.58 -11.81 -3.02
C ALA A 167 14.37 -11.92 -2.05
N LEU A 168 13.15 -11.79 -2.56
CA LEU A 168 11.90 -11.80 -1.79
C LEU A 168 11.11 -13.11 -1.95
N GLN A 169 11.50 -14.00 -2.84
CA GLN A 169 10.97 -15.35 -2.97
C GLN A 169 11.53 -16.27 -1.89
#